data_72f44ca273ab13e18bf3a8990cd8c97f
#
_entry.id   72f44ca273ab13e18bf3a8990cd8c97f
#
_cell.length_a   1.000
_cell.length_b   1.000
_cell.length_c   1.000
_cell.angle_alpha   90.00
_cell.angle_beta   90.00
_cell.angle_gamma   90.00
#
_symmetry.space_group_name_H-M   'P 1'
#
loop_
_entity.id
_entity.type
_entity.pdbx_description
1 polymer ?
#
loop_
_entity_poly.entity_id
_entity_poly.type
_entity_poly.pdbx_seq_one_letter_code
_entity_poly.pdbx_strand_id
1 'polypeptide(L)'
;MLFIEDGAPVIVQGMTGHQGMTHTARMLKAGTNIVGGVNPRKAGTSVTFPGAKNGADADIPVFATCGEAREATGAKASVVFVPPKFAKSAVVEAVEAGIELIVVITEGIPVADSAYFVELALKKGVRIIGPNCPGLITLGNPGVNLGIIPDGIVGRGPLGLVSKSGTLTYQLMGELSDIGFTACLGAGGDPIVGTTLLEALQAFEADPDTKAVMMIGEIGGFAEQDAAAWAKEHMTKPVVAYIAGFTAPEGKQ
;
A
#
# COMPACT_ATOMS: atom_id res chain seq x y z
N MET A 1 15.06 1.39 3.60
CA MET A 1 13.88 2.19 3.18
C MET A 1 12.93 1.26 2.46
N LEU A 2 11.74 1.09 3.01
CA LEU A 2 10.76 0.11 2.53
C LEU A 2 9.87 0.73 1.44
N PHE A 3 10.18 0.43 0.19
CA PHE A 3 9.43 0.73 -1.03
C PHE A 3 9.28 2.20 -1.42
N ILE A 4 9.37 3.17 -0.50
CA ILE A 4 9.21 4.61 -0.78
C ILE A 4 10.07 5.46 0.16
N GLU A 5 10.55 6.59 -0.34
CA GLU A 5 11.29 7.57 0.45
C GLU A 5 10.35 8.39 1.35
N ASP A 6 10.83 8.72 2.55
CA ASP A 6 10.12 9.63 3.45
C ASP A 6 9.87 10.98 2.76
N GLY A 7 8.63 11.46 2.85
CA GLY A 7 8.23 12.72 2.22
C GLY A 7 8.07 12.69 0.71
N ALA A 8 8.19 11.52 0.06
CA ALA A 8 7.99 11.40 -1.38
C ALA A 8 6.62 11.97 -1.81
N PRO A 9 6.54 12.67 -2.96
CA PRO A 9 5.29 13.23 -3.44
C PRO A 9 4.36 12.13 -3.97
N VAL A 10 3.09 12.19 -3.52
CA VAL A 10 2.06 11.17 -3.76
C VAL A 10 0.85 11.79 -4.46
N ILE A 11 0.31 11.11 -5.47
CA ILE A 11 -0.98 11.44 -6.07
C ILE A 11 -2.05 10.42 -5.69
N VAL A 12 -3.32 10.82 -5.78
CA VAL A 12 -4.46 9.95 -5.46
C VAL A 12 -5.41 9.86 -6.65
N GLN A 13 -5.48 8.68 -7.27
CA GLN A 13 -6.45 8.40 -8.32
C GLN A 13 -7.82 8.12 -7.72
N GLY A 14 -8.84 8.83 -8.18
CA GLY A 14 -10.16 8.78 -7.59
C GLY A 14 -10.34 9.64 -6.34
N MET A 15 -9.43 10.60 -6.08
CA MET A 15 -9.44 11.49 -4.89
C MET A 15 -10.77 12.16 -4.65
N THR A 16 -11.48 12.56 -5.70
CA THR A 16 -12.74 13.31 -5.59
C THR A 16 -13.98 12.43 -5.33
N GLY A 17 -13.81 11.12 -5.25
CA GLY A 17 -14.84 10.17 -4.82
C GLY A 17 -14.93 10.10 -3.29
N HIS A 18 -16.03 9.54 -2.76
CA HIS A 18 -16.27 9.49 -1.31
C HIS A 18 -15.11 8.85 -0.54
N GLN A 19 -14.68 7.65 -0.93
CA GLN A 19 -13.55 6.97 -0.28
C GLN A 19 -12.23 7.72 -0.51
N GLY A 20 -11.99 8.19 -1.74
CA GLY A 20 -10.80 8.96 -2.07
C GLY A 20 -10.66 10.21 -1.20
N MET A 21 -11.72 10.99 -1.00
CA MET A 21 -11.72 12.16 -0.12
C MET A 21 -11.45 11.80 1.33
N THR A 22 -12.16 10.80 1.88
CA THR A 22 -12.01 10.38 3.26
C THR A 22 -10.58 9.95 3.57
N HIS A 23 -10.00 9.10 2.72
CA HIS A 23 -8.68 8.56 2.96
C HIS A 23 -7.55 9.53 2.59
N THR A 24 -7.76 10.42 1.61
CA THR A 24 -6.81 11.52 1.35
C THR A 24 -6.67 12.43 2.57
N ALA A 25 -7.80 12.79 3.21
CA ALA A 25 -7.76 13.59 4.44
C ALA A 25 -6.95 12.90 5.56
N ARG A 26 -7.12 11.57 5.72
CA ARG A 26 -6.35 10.78 6.70
C ARG A 26 -4.86 10.71 6.36
N MET A 27 -4.53 10.44 5.10
CA MET A 27 -3.13 10.40 4.64
C MET A 27 -2.43 11.74 4.85
N LEU A 28 -3.09 12.86 4.53
CA LEU A 28 -2.58 14.22 4.79
C LEU A 28 -2.35 14.45 6.29
N LYS A 29 -3.30 14.03 7.13
CA LYS A 29 -3.23 14.16 8.59
C LYS A 29 -2.08 13.34 9.19
N ALA A 30 -1.80 12.18 8.61
CA ALA A 30 -0.66 11.34 8.95
C ALA A 30 0.69 11.88 8.44
N GLY A 31 0.70 13.02 7.75
CA GLY A 31 1.93 13.66 7.25
C GLY A 31 2.34 13.24 5.83
N THR A 32 1.54 12.40 5.15
CA THR A 32 1.82 12.01 3.77
C THR A 32 1.79 13.24 2.85
N ASN A 33 2.82 13.37 2.01
CA ASN A 33 2.96 14.48 1.06
C ASN A 33 2.07 14.27 -0.17
N ILE A 34 0.77 14.46 -0.02
CA ILE A 34 -0.18 14.42 -1.14
C ILE A 34 -0.05 15.70 -1.93
N VAL A 35 0.32 15.58 -3.20
CA VAL A 35 0.60 16.72 -4.12
C VAL A 35 -0.45 16.87 -5.22
N GLY A 36 -1.35 15.91 -5.40
CA GLY A 36 -2.38 15.99 -6.43
C GLY A 36 -3.38 14.85 -6.37
N GLY A 37 -4.54 15.08 -6.95
CA GLY A 37 -5.53 14.07 -7.26
C GLY A 37 -5.67 13.88 -8.77
N VAL A 38 -6.15 12.72 -9.20
CA VAL A 38 -6.42 12.45 -10.62
C VAL A 38 -7.88 12.13 -10.81
N ASN A 39 -8.56 12.95 -11.60
CA ASN A 39 -9.91 12.71 -12.09
C ASN A 39 -10.16 13.52 -13.37
N PRO A 40 -10.26 12.90 -14.56
CA PRO A 40 -10.45 13.61 -15.83
C PRO A 40 -11.67 14.53 -15.86
N ARG A 41 -12.74 14.18 -15.12
CA ARG A 41 -13.98 14.96 -15.10
C ARG A 41 -13.91 16.22 -14.22
N LYS A 42 -12.90 16.33 -13.35
CA LYS A 42 -12.70 17.43 -12.40
C LYS A 42 -11.32 18.08 -12.54
N ALA A 43 -10.64 17.81 -13.65
CA ALA A 43 -9.35 18.42 -13.95
C ALA A 43 -9.41 19.96 -13.93
N GLY A 44 -8.37 20.59 -13.43
CA GLY A 44 -8.27 22.04 -13.29
C GLY A 44 -9.00 22.62 -12.06
N THR A 45 -9.59 21.77 -11.22
CA THR A 45 -10.14 22.18 -9.91
C THR A 45 -9.17 21.82 -8.78
N SER A 46 -9.47 22.22 -7.56
CA SER A 46 -8.81 21.77 -6.35
C SER A 46 -9.83 21.26 -5.32
N VAL A 47 -9.34 20.44 -4.39
CA VAL A 47 -10.13 19.96 -3.23
C VAL A 47 -9.46 20.46 -1.98
N THR A 48 -10.22 21.17 -1.15
CA THR A 48 -9.77 21.62 0.16
C THR A 48 -10.02 20.55 1.22
N PHE A 49 -9.00 20.20 1.98
CA PHE A 49 -9.07 19.31 3.13
C PHE A 49 -8.85 20.11 4.42
N PRO A 50 -9.93 20.47 5.16
CA PRO A 50 -9.84 21.32 6.32
C PRO A 50 -9.00 20.70 7.45
N GLY A 51 -8.06 21.48 8.00
CA GLY A 51 -7.22 21.08 9.13
C GLY A 51 -6.33 19.87 8.90
N ALA A 52 -6.19 19.42 7.65
CA ALA A 52 -5.53 18.16 7.33
C ALA A 52 -4.00 18.22 7.36
N LYS A 53 -3.40 19.41 7.36
CA LYS A 53 -1.95 19.58 7.38
C LYS A 53 -1.50 20.33 8.64
N ASN A 54 -1.26 19.59 9.71
CA ASN A 54 -0.87 20.17 11.02
C ASN A 54 -1.85 21.25 11.52
N GLY A 55 -3.16 21.04 11.32
CA GLY A 55 -4.20 21.97 11.69
C GLY A 55 -4.52 23.04 10.64
N ALA A 56 -3.71 23.19 9.59
CA ALA A 56 -4.01 24.05 8.46
C ALA A 56 -4.79 23.32 7.37
N ASP A 57 -5.49 24.06 6.54
CA ASP A 57 -6.17 23.51 5.37
C ASP A 57 -5.15 23.13 4.30
N ALA A 58 -5.46 22.07 3.55
CA ALA A 58 -4.66 21.65 2.40
C ALA A 58 -5.50 21.70 1.12
N ASP A 59 -5.09 22.53 0.18
CA ASP A 59 -5.71 22.63 -1.15
C ASP A 59 -4.94 21.76 -2.13
N ILE A 60 -5.56 20.66 -2.57
CA ILE A 60 -4.92 19.68 -3.45
C ILE A 60 -5.48 19.82 -4.88
N PRO A 61 -4.63 20.13 -5.87
CA PRO A 61 -5.04 20.26 -7.27
C PRO A 61 -5.50 18.92 -7.84
N VAL A 62 -6.42 18.97 -8.80
CA VAL A 62 -6.92 17.79 -9.53
C VAL A 62 -6.47 17.88 -10.98
N PHE A 63 -5.75 16.87 -11.43
CA PHE A 63 -5.24 16.72 -12.79
C PHE A 63 -6.13 15.78 -13.62
N ALA A 64 -6.04 15.90 -14.94
CA ALA A 64 -6.76 14.99 -15.84
C ALA A 64 -6.13 13.60 -15.85
N THR A 65 -4.80 13.53 -15.81
CA THR A 65 -4.02 12.30 -15.97
C THR A 65 -2.90 12.18 -14.94
N CYS A 66 -2.42 10.95 -14.71
CA CYS A 66 -1.23 10.69 -13.90
C CYS A 66 0.02 11.34 -14.51
N GLY A 67 0.10 11.40 -15.85
CA GLY A 67 1.21 12.05 -16.56
C GLY A 67 1.30 13.54 -16.26
N GLU A 68 0.18 14.27 -16.41
CA GLU A 68 0.10 15.69 -16.04
C GLU A 68 0.43 15.93 -14.56
N ALA A 69 -0.13 15.10 -13.67
CA ALA A 69 0.13 15.21 -12.22
C ALA A 69 1.62 15.02 -11.91
N ARG A 70 2.25 13.98 -12.49
CA ARG A 70 3.68 13.69 -12.31
C ARG A 70 4.57 14.81 -12.85
N GLU A 71 4.27 15.31 -14.05
CA GLU A 71 5.04 16.41 -14.67
C GLU A 71 4.97 17.68 -13.81
N ALA A 72 3.79 18.02 -13.30
CA ALA A 72 3.58 19.22 -12.51
C ALA A 72 4.14 19.13 -11.08
N THR A 73 4.20 17.93 -10.47
CA THR A 73 4.45 17.76 -9.03
C THR A 73 5.66 16.90 -8.68
N GLY A 74 6.22 16.18 -9.66
CA GLY A 74 7.27 15.20 -9.40
C GLY A 74 6.78 13.93 -8.69
N ALA A 75 5.48 13.62 -8.74
CA ALA A 75 4.89 12.49 -8.03
C ALA A 75 5.65 11.17 -8.29
N LYS A 76 5.98 10.46 -7.21
CA LYS A 76 6.66 9.16 -7.24
C LYS A 76 5.72 8.00 -6.93
N ALA A 77 4.66 8.24 -6.18
CA ALA A 77 3.68 7.22 -5.82
C ALA A 77 2.25 7.62 -6.18
N SER A 78 1.39 6.61 -6.40
CA SER A 78 -0.04 6.78 -6.59
C SER A 78 -0.82 5.82 -5.69
N VAL A 79 -1.89 6.33 -5.06
CA VAL A 79 -2.87 5.50 -4.34
C VAL A 79 -4.16 5.45 -5.13
N VAL A 80 -4.68 4.24 -5.41
CA VAL A 80 -5.80 4.01 -6.34
C VAL A 80 -7.06 3.67 -5.58
N PHE A 81 -8.07 4.57 -5.66
CA PHE A 81 -9.41 4.43 -5.07
C PHE A 81 -10.53 4.37 -6.12
N VAL A 82 -10.20 4.14 -7.36
CA VAL A 82 -11.21 4.07 -8.43
C VAL A 82 -12.03 2.77 -8.32
N PRO A 83 -13.31 2.77 -8.77
CA PRO A 83 -14.12 1.54 -8.80
C PRO A 83 -13.48 0.42 -9.63
N PRO A 84 -13.77 -0.89 -9.33
CA PRO A 84 -13.10 -2.04 -9.94
C PRO A 84 -13.06 -2.01 -11.47
N LYS A 85 -14.16 -1.61 -12.11
CA LYS A 85 -14.27 -1.53 -13.58
C LYS A 85 -13.31 -0.52 -14.23
N PHE A 86 -12.73 0.39 -13.46
CA PHE A 86 -11.78 1.40 -13.93
C PHE A 86 -10.36 1.17 -13.41
N ALA A 87 -10.17 0.20 -12.51
CA ALA A 87 -8.90 0.00 -11.83
C ALA A 87 -7.77 -0.36 -12.81
N LYS A 88 -8.03 -1.25 -13.77
CA LYS A 88 -7.04 -1.60 -14.80
C LYS A 88 -6.54 -0.37 -15.54
N SER A 89 -7.44 0.46 -16.07
CA SER A 89 -7.05 1.64 -16.84
C SER A 89 -6.28 2.64 -15.97
N ALA A 90 -6.69 2.82 -14.71
CA ALA A 90 -6.02 3.72 -13.78
C ALA A 90 -4.60 3.25 -13.43
N VAL A 91 -4.42 1.95 -13.16
CA VAL A 91 -3.09 1.39 -12.84
C VAL A 91 -2.18 1.43 -14.07
N VAL A 92 -2.68 1.04 -15.25
CA VAL A 92 -1.92 1.11 -16.52
C VAL A 92 -1.48 2.54 -16.79
N GLU A 93 -2.37 3.53 -16.63
CA GLU A 93 -2.04 4.94 -16.79
C GLU A 93 -0.92 5.38 -15.86
N ALA A 94 -0.95 5.00 -14.58
CA ALA A 94 0.09 5.33 -13.61
C ALA A 94 1.44 4.67 -13.97
N VAL A 95 1.41 3.39 -14.42
CA VAL A 95 2.61 2.69 -14.89
C VAL A 95 3.21 3.38 -16.10
N GLU A 96 2.39 3.71 -17.09
CA GLU A 96 2.87 4.39 -18.32
C GLU A 96 3.34 5.84 -18.06
N ALA A 97 2.77 6.51 -17.07
CA ALA A 97 3.23 7.81 -16.59
C ALA A 97 4.58 7.72 -15.85
N GLY A 98 5.10 6.53 -15.55
CA GLY A 98 6.37 6.33 -14.85
C GLY A 98 6.29 6.60 -13.34
N ILE A 99 5.13 6.39 -12.72
CA ILE A 99 4.99 6.33 -11.26
C ILE A 99 5.75 5.10 -10.77
N GLU A 100 6.57 5.26 -9.73
CA GLU A 100 7.50 4.22 -9.25
C GLU A 100 6.81 3.21 -8.33
N LEU A 101 5.83 3.68 -7.52
CA LEU A 101 5.05 2.87 -6.59
C LEU A 101 3.55 3.13 -6.75
N ILE A 102 2.76 2.06 -6.93
CA ILE A 102 1.30 2.15 -7.07
C ILE A 102 0.66 1.28 -6.00
N VAL A 103 -0.16 1.89 -5.13
CA VAL A 103 -0.91 1.18 -4.08
C VAL A 103 -2.36 1.07 -4.52
N VAL A 104 -2.81 -0.16 -4.77
CA VAL A 104 -4.16 -0.44 -5.30
C VAL A 104 -5.05 -0.92 -4.16
N ILE A 105 -5.89 -0.02 -3.66
CA ILE A 105 -6.81 -0.32 -2.54
C ILE A 105 -8.03 -1.11 -3.01
N THR A 106 -8.44 -0.87 -4.23
CA THR A 106 -9.67 -1.40 -4.84
C THR A 106 -9.77 -2.92 -4.72
N GLU A 107 -10.90 -3.39 -4.21
CA GLU A 107 -11.33 -4.78 -4.15
C GLU A 107 -12.23 -5.12 -5.34
N GLY A 108 -12.30 -6.41 -5.73
CA GLY A 108 -13.21 -6.91 -6.76
C GLY A 108 -12.76 -6.63 -8.19
N ILE A 109 -11.47 -6.42 -8.42
CA ILE A 109 -10.89 -6.29 -9.75
C ILE A 109 -10.87 -7.69 -10.41
N PRO A 110 -11.29 -7.83 -11.67
CA PRO A 110 -11.17 -9.11 -12.39
C PRO A 110 -9.73 -9.62 -12.40
N VAL A 111 -9.54 -10.91 -12.11
CA VAL A 111 -8.19 -11.54 -12.03
C VAL A 111 -7.35 -11.31 -13.29
N ALA A 112 -7.98 -11.40 -14.48
CA ALA A 112 -7.30 -11.13 -15.75
C ALA A 112 -6.78 -9.68 -15.86
N ASP A 113 -7.50 -8.72 -15.29
CA ASP A 113 -7.08 -7.32 -15.26
C ASP A 113 -5.92 -7.12 -14.30
N SER A 114 -5.97 -7.77 -13.11
CA SER A 114 -4.87 -7.75 -12.15
C SER A 114 -3.61 -8.38 -12.73
N ALA A 115 -3.72 -9.55 -13.37
CA ALA A 115 -2.60 -10.21 -14.03
C ALA A 115 -1.96 -9.30 -15.11
N TYR A 116 -2.79 -8.62 -15.90
CA TYR A 116 -2.31 -7.73 -16.95
C TYR A 116 -1.47 -6.56 -16.39
N PHE A 117 -2.03 -5.82 -15.42
CA PHE A 117 -1.32 -4.65 -14.94
C PHE A 117 -0.11 -5.00 -14.04
N VAL A 118 -0.15 -6.12 -13.31
CA VAL A 118 1.01 -6.60 -12.54
C VAL A 118 2.14 -6.99 -13.48
N GLU A 119 1.86 -7.74 -14.54
CA GLU A 119 2.86 -8.09 -15.56
C GLU A 119 3.45 -6.84 -16.24
N LEU A 120 2.61 -5.88 -16.60
CA LEU A 120 3.06 -4.60 -17.18
C LEU A 120 3.99 -3.84 -16.23
N ALA A 121 3.60 -3.74 -14.96
CA ALA A 121 4.39 -3.06 -13.94
C ALA A 121 5.77 -3.73 -13.75
N LEU A 122 5.81 -5.06 -13.68
CA LEU A 122 7.06 -5.81 -13.60
C LEU A 122 7.98 -5.52 -14.80
N LYS A 123 7.45 -5.50 -16.03
CA LYS A 123 8.22 -5.17 -17.25
C LYS A 123 8.76 -3.75 -17.25
N LYS A 124 8.08 -2.82 -16.59
CA LYS A 124 8.47 -1.40 -16.50
C LYS A 124 9.29 -1.08 -15.25
N GLY A 125 9.53 -2.06 -14.38
CA GLY A 125 10.23 -1.83 -13.10
C GLY A 125 9.43 -1.02 -12.08
N VAL A 126 8.10 -1.00 -12.23
CA VAL A 126 7.16 -0.33 -11.31
C VAL A 126 6.70 -1.32 -10.24
N ARG A 127 6.67 -0.88 -9.00
CA ARG A 127 6.15 -1.70 -7.90
C ARG A 127 4.66 -1.46 -7.68
N ILE A 128 3.91 -2.55 -7.51
CA ILE A 128 2.51 -2.51 -7.10
C ILE A 128 2.34 -3.15 -5.73
N ILE A 129 1.56 -2.53 -4.85
CA ILE A 129 1.06 -3.09 -3.59
C ILE A 129 -0.45 -3.29 -3.73
N GLY A 130 -0.95 -4.45 -3.35
CA GLY A 130 -2.32 -4.88 -3.63
C GLY A 130 -2.44 -5.57 -5.01
N PRO A 131 -3.65 -5.68 -5.59
CA PRO A 131 -4.91 -5.03 -5.17
C PRO A 131 -5.54 -5.61 -3.91
N ASN A 132 -6.70 -5.06 -3.52
CA ASN A 132 -7.47 -5.50 -2.35
C ASN A 132 -6.63 -5.50 -1.07
N CYS A 133 -6.05 -4.35 -0.75
CA CYS A 133 -5.12 -4.20 0.37
C CYS A 133 -5.43 -2.96 1.21
N PRO A 134 -5.01 -2.93 2.49
CA PRO A 134 -5.09 -1.74 3.32
C PRO A 134 -4.04 -0.68 2.96
N GLY A 135 -3.03 -1.05 2.20
CA GLY A 135 -1.94 -0.18 1.79
C GLY A 135 -0.62 -0.41 2.54
N LEU A 136 0.18 0.62 2.58
CA LEU A 136 1.50 0.66 3.22
C LEU A 136 1.56 1.82 4.20
N ILE A 137 2.10 1.59 5.39
CA ILE A 137 2.56 2.67 6.27
C ILE A 137 4.04 2.45 6.61
N THR A 138 4.83 3.51 6.53
CA THR A 138 6.20 3.55 7.05
C THR A 138 6.25 4.52 8.22
N LEU A 139 6.96 4.15 9.27
CA LEU A 139 7.08 4.93 10.50
C LEU A 139 8.41 5.69 10.56
N GLY A 140 8.83 6.24 9.42
CA GLY A 140 9.98 7.12 9.28
C GLY A 140 9.80 8.50 9.93
N ASN A 141 10.61 9.47 9.55
CA ASN A 141 10.46 10.85 10.00
C ASN A 141 10.70 11.82 8.83
N PRO A 142 9.62 12.34 8.21
CA PRO A 142 8.22 11.98 8.41
C PRO A 142 7.88 10.59 7.88
N GLY A 143 6.98 9.86 8.49
CA GLY A 143 6.46 8.61 7.94
C GLY A 143 5.54 8.85 6.73
N VAL A 144 5.16 7.77 6.06
CA VAL A 144 4.27 7.81 4.89
C VAL A 144 3.12 6.82 5.11
N ASN A 145 1.88 7.27 4.99
CA ASN A 145 0.71 6.40 4.95
C ASN A 145 0.13 6.43 3.52
N LEU A 146 0.12 5.28 2.85
CA LEU A 146 -0.40 5.11 1.49
C LEU A 146 -1.56 4.13 1.51
N GLY A 147 -2.74 4.59 1.92
CA GLY A 147 -3.91 3.73 1.92
C GLY A 147 -4.99 4.11 2.91
N ILE A 148 -5.57 3.09 3.54
CA ILE A 148 -6.72 3.21 4.44
C ILE A 148 -6.36 2.93 5.91
N ILE A 149 -5.06 2.87 6.22
CA ILE A 149 -4.58 2.56 7.58
C ILE A 149 -4.99 3.70 8.53
N PRO A 150 -5.65 3.39 9.67
CA PRO A 150 -6.10 4.40 10.63
C PRO A 150 -4.91 5.15 11.26
N ASP A 151 -5.13 6.45 11.54
CA ASP A 151 -4.14 7.27 12.23
C ASP A 151 -3.93 6.80 13.68
N GLY A 152 -2.67 6.84 14.13
CA GLY A 152 -2.32 6.59 15.53
C GLY A 152 -2.50 5.15 16.01
N ILE A 153 -2.83 4.21 15.12
CA ILE A 153 -2.95 2.78 15.49
C ILE A 153 -1.59 2.12 15.73
N VAL A 154 -0.53 2.68 15.18
CA VAL A 154 0.83 2.15 15.30
C VAL A 154 1.81 3.20 15.80
N GLY A 155 2.75 2.79 16.64
CA GLY A 155 3.93 3.56 17.03
C GLY A 155 5.16 3.18 16.20
N ARG A 156 6.18 4.05 16.22
CA ARG A 156 7.49 3.75 15.65
C ARG A 156 8.22 2.74 16.52
N GLY A 157 8.81 1.72 15.91
CA GLY A 157 9.55 0.69 16.60
C GLY A 157 10.26 -0.27 15.64
N PRO A 158 10.77 -1.39 16.12
CA PRO A 158 11.67 -2.26 15.36
C PRO A 158 10.97 -3.35 14.53
N LEU A 159 9.64 -3.45 14.56
CA LEU A 159 8.94 -4.54 13.87
C LEU A 159 8.62 -4.20 12.42
N GLY A 160 8.77 -5.17 11.53
CA GLY A 160 8.13 -5.19 10.22
C GLY A 160 6.84 -6.00 10.26
N LEU A 161 5.79 -5.58 9.57
CA LEU A 161 4.56 -6.36 9.41
C LEU A 161 4.22 -6.52 7.94
N VAL A 162 4.04 -7.76 7.48
CA VAL A 162 3.43 -8.07 6.19
C VAL A 162 2.22 -8.97 6.38
N SER A 163 1.13 -8.66 5.68
CA SER A 163 -0.14 -9.35 5.88
C SER A 163 -0.96 -9.47 4.60
N LYS A 164 -1.60 -10.62 4.40
CA LYS A 164 -2.65 -10.83 3.39
C LYS A 164 -4.04 -10.41 3.90
N SER A 165 -4.23 -10.34 5.21
CA SER A 165 -5.50 -10.01 5.85
C SER A 165 -5.58 -8.55 6.27
N GLY A 166 -6.56 -7.80 5.76
CA GLY A 166 -6.81 -6.43 6.21
C GLY A 166 -7.16 -6.33 7.70
N THR A 167 -8.07 -7.17 8.18
CA THR A 167 -8.55 -7.14 9.57
C THR A 167 -7.46 -7.51 10.57
N LEU A 168 -6.73 -8.61 10.33
CA LEU A 168 -5.65 -9.04 11.22
C LEU A 168 -4.48 -8.07 11.21
N THR A 169 -4.25 -7.36 10.10
CA THR A 169 -3.28 -6.27 10.04
C THR A 169 -3.57 -5.22 11.11
N TYR A 170 -4.79 -4.70 11.17
CA TYR A 170 -5.16 -3.66 12.15
C TYR A 170 -5.15 -4.17 13.58
N GLN A 171 -5.59 -5.42 13.79
CA GLN A 171 -5.57 -6.03 15.12
C GLN A 171 -4.14 -6.10 15.66
N LEU A 172 -3.20 -6.66 14.89
CA LEU A 172 -1.80 -6.76 15.33
C LEU A 172 -1.09 -5.41 15.43
N MET A 173 -1.42 -4.46 14.57
CA MET A 173 -0.94 -3.09 14.72
C MET A 173 -1.31 -2.52 16.10
N GLY A 174 -2.55 -2.72 16.54
CA GLY A 174 -3.02 -2.28 17.85
C GLY A 174 -2.40 -3.06 19.01
N GLU A 175 -2.36 -4.39 18.93
CA GLU A 175 -1.82 -5.25 19.98
C GLU A 175 -0.31 -5.08 20.21
N LEU A 176 0.45 -4.76 19.16
CA LEU A 176 1.90 -4.58 19.20
C LEU A 176 2.32 -3.10 19.15
N SER A 177 1.37 -2.17 19.35
CA SER A 177 1.62 -0.73 19.27
C SER A 177 2.70 -0.25 20.26
N ASP A 178 2.79 -0.87 21.44
CA ASP A 178 3.81 -0.55 22.46
C ASP A 178 5.23 -0.92 22.02
N ILE A 179 5.37 -1.96 21.18
CA ILE A 179 6.67 -2.33 20.60
C ILE A 179 6.96 -1.45 19.39
N GLY A 180 5.96 -1.20 18.57
CA GLY A 180 6.01 -0.36 17.39
C GLY A 180 6.63 -1.01 16.16
N PHE A 181 6.52 -0.30 15.04
CA PHE A 181 6.86 -0.82 13.72
C PHE A 181 7.80 0.12 12.96
N THR A 182 8.60 -0.44 12.07
CA THR A 182 9.29 0.32 11.00
C THR A 182 8.34 0.56 9.84
N ALA A 183 7.60 -0.48 9.46
CA ALA A 183 6.57 -0.40 8.45
C ALA A 183 5.56 -1.54 8.59
N CYS A 184 4.35 -1.30 8.05
CA CYS A 184 3.32 -2.31 7.92
C CYS A 184 2.81 -2.33 6.48
N LEU A 185 2.88 -3.50 5.85
CA LEU A 185 2.49 -3.74 4.47
C LEU A 185 1.30 -4.69 4.40
N GLY A 186 0.20 -4.23 3.80
CA GLY A 186 -0.85 -5.12 3.33
C GLY A 186 -0.55 -5.60 1.93
N ALA A 187 -0.22 -6.87 1.77
CA ALA A 187 0.08 -7.43 0.45
C ALA A 187 -1.15 -7.51 -0.47
N GLY A 188 -2.32 -7.71 0.14
CA GLY A 188 -3.59 -7.88 -0.55
C GLY A 188 -4.12 -9.32 -0.46
N GLY A 189 -5.45 -9.45 -0.54
CA GLY A 189 -6.16 -10.74 -0.45
C GLY A 189 -6.53 -11.35 -1.80
N ASP A 190 -6.20 -10.70 -2.91
CA ASP A 190 -6.53 -11.21 -4.24
C ASP A 190 -5.56 -12.31 -4.71
N PRO A 191 -5.99 -13.20 -5.62
CA PRO A 191 -5.13 -14.26 -6.15
C PRO A 191 -3.88 -13.75 -6.87
N ILE A 192 -3.93 -12.56 -7.44
CA ILE A 192 -2.80 -11.90 -8.11
C ILE A 192 -2.51 -10.59 -7.38
N VAL A 193 -1.35 -10.51 -6.78
CA VAL A 193 -0.85 -9.32 -6.08
C VAL A 193 0.46 -8.85 -6.70
N GLY A 194 0.72 -7.54 -6.62
CA GLY A 194 1.93 -6.95 -7.19
C GLY A 194 3.16 -7.06 -6.30
N THR A 195 2.98 -7.24 -4.99
CA THR A 195 4.06 -7.48 -4.02
C THR A 195 3.70 -8.69 -3.17
N THR A 196 4.54 -9.71 -3.23
CA THR A 196 4.35 -10.98 -2.53
C THR A 196 4.85 -10.92 -1.07
N LEU A 197 4.45 -11.91 -0.25
CA LEU A 197 5.02 -12.07 1.10
C LEU A 197 6.53 -12.23 1.06
N LEU A 198 7.04 -12.99 0.09
CA LEU A 198 8.48 -13.20 -0.12
C LEU A 198 9.21 -11.88 -0.38
N GLU A 199 8.72 -11.07 -1.32
CA GLU A 199 9.35 -9.78 -1.63
C GLU A 199 9.29 -8.80 -0.46
N ALA A 200 8.23 -8.85 0.34
CA ALA A 200 8.14 -8.06 1.56
C ALA A 200 9.17 -8.52 2.61
N LEU A 201 9.36 -9.83 2.81
CA LEU A 201 10.40 -10.35 3.71
C LEU A 201 11.80 -9.94 3.24
N GLN A 202 12.07 -9.99 1.94
CA GLN A 202 13.34 -9.52 1.35
C GLN A 202 13.59 -8.04 1.65
N ALA A 203 12.55 -7.22 1.52
CA ALA A 203 12.65 -5.80 1.83
C ALA A 203 12.90 -5.53 3.32
N PHE A 204 12.21 -6.26 4.21
CA PHE A 204 12.43 -6.16 5.67
C PHE A 204 13.81 -6.67 6.09
N GLU A 205 14.32 -7.73 5.47
CA GLU A 205 15.69 -8.21 5.74
C GLU A 205 16.73 -7.15 5.36
N ALA A 206 16.54 -6.49 4.22
CA ALA A 206 17.45 -5.43 3.76
C ALA A 206 17.33 -4.12 4.55
N ASP A 207 16.23 -3.89 5.27
CA ASP A 207 16.01 -2.65 6.04
C ASP A 207 16.77 -2.66 7.37
N PRO A 208 17.73 -1.75 7.60
CA PRO A 208 18.57 -1.76 8.81
C PRO A 208 17.80 -1.45 10.10
N ASP A 209 16.65 -0.77 10.00
CA ASP A 209 15.85 -0.38 11.17
C ASP A 209 14.92 -1.52 11.63
N THR A 210 14.50 -2.41 10.74
CA THR A 210 13.70 -3.59 11.07
C THR A 210 14.56 -4.63 11.79
N LYS A 211 14.12 -5.11 12.96
CA LYS A 211 14.83 -6.11 13.77
C LYS A 211 14.11 -7.46 13.85
N ALA A 212 12.80 -7.49 13.62
CA ALA A 212 12.01 -8.71 13.53
C ALA A 212 10.82 -8.48 12.62
N VAL A 213 10.25 -9.54 12.06
CA VAL A 213 9.13 -9.45 11.12
C VAL A 213 7.97 -10.32 11.60
N MET A 214 6.77 -9.74 11.59
CA MET A 214 5.51 -10.45 11.73
C MET A 214 4.92 -10.69 10.35
N MET A 215 4.62 -11.95 10.03
CA MET A 215 3.99 -12.36 8.77
C MET A 215 2.62 -12.93 9.04
N ILE A 216 1.59 -12.38 8.39
CA ILE A 216 0.23 -12.90 8.45
C ILE A 216 -0.14 -13.47 7.08
N GLY A 217 -0.36 -14.77 7.05
CA GLY A 217 -0.87 -15.49 5.89
C GLY A 217 -2.24 -16.10 6.13
N GLU A 218 -2.72 -16.81 5.16
CA GLU A 218 -3.97 -17.55 5.19
C GLU A 218 -3.81 -18.87 4.45
N ILE A 219 -4.70 -19.80 4.72
CA ILE A 219 -4.71 -21.08 3.99
C ILE A 219 -5.05 -20.86 2.51
N GLY A 220 -4.45 -21.67 1.66
CA GLY A 220 -4.62 -21.65 0.20
C GLY A 220 -3.40 -21.12 -0.56
N GLY A 221 -3.00 -21.86 -1.58
CA GLY A 221 -1.80 -21.55 -2.36
C GLY A 221 -0.49 -21.94 -1.65
N PHE A 222 0.63 -21.46 -2.18
CA PHE A 222 1.99 -21.78 -1.71
C PHE A 222 2.81 -20.55 -1.29
N ALA A 223 2.23 -19.34 -1.32
CA ALA A 223 2.95 -18.10 -1.08
C ALA A 223 3.59 -18.04 0.32
N GLU A 224 2.93 -18.58 1.33
CA GLU A 224 3.42 -18.67 2.70
C GLU A 224 4.57 -19.67 2.81
N GLN A 225 4.49 -20.81 2.14
CA GLN A 225 5.54 -21.82 2.11
C GLN A 225 6.78 -21.31 1.40
N ASP A 226 6.63 -20.65 0.25
CA ASP A 226 7.73 -20.04 -0.50
C ASP A 226 8.43 -18.97 0.32
N ALA A 227 7.66 -18.10 0.97
CA ALA A 227 8.18 -17.07 1.88
C ALA A 227 8.93 -17.68 3.07
N ALA A 228 8.37 -18.72 3.70
CA ALA A 228 8.99 -19.40 4.84
C ALA A 228 10.27 -20.16 4.44
N ALA A 229 10.27 -20.83 3.29
CA ALA A 229 11.46 -21.51 2.77
C ALA A 229 12.60 -20.52 2.53
N TRP A 230 12.32 -19.43 1.86
CA TRP A 230 13.31 -18.37 1.64
C TRP A 230 13.80 -17.77 2.97
N ALA A 231 12.89 -17.46 3.89
CA ALA A 231 13.23 -16.88 5.18
C ALA A 231 14.18 -17.78 5.99
N LYS A 232 13.93 -19.10 5.98
CA LYS A 232 14.78 -20.08 6.67
C LYS A 232 16.22 -20.06 6.18
N GLU A 233 16.45 -19.80 4.90
CA GLU A 233 17.77 -19.88 4.27
C GLU A 233 18.50 -18.52 4.28
N HIS A 234 17.79 -17.41 4.22
CA HIS A 234 18.33 -16.09 3.92
C HIS A 234 18.13 -15.05 4.99
N MET A 235 17.12 -15.17 5.88
CA MET A 235 16.88 -14.16 6.89
C MET A 235 17.76 -14.35 8.12
N THR A 236 18.36 -13.24 8.56
CA THR A 236 19.08 -13.14 9.83
C THR A 236 18.17 -12.63 10.95
N LYS A 237 17.06 -12.00 10.60
CA LYS A 237 16.07 -11.43 11.51
C LYS A 237 14.99 -12.47 11.85
N PRO A 238 14.52 -12.52 13.12
CA PRO A 238 13.42 -13.39 13.50
C PRO A 238 12.15 -13.09 12.70
N VAL A 239 11.47 -14.16 12.26
CA VAL A 239 10.15 -14.09 11.64
C VAL A 239 9.16 -14.86 12.50
N VAL A 240 8.06 -14.21 12.89
CA VAL A 240 6.92 -14.84 13.55
C VAL A 240 5.78 -14.86 12.56
N ALA A 241 5.21 -16.04 12.30
CA ALA A 241 4.12 -16.18 11.34
C ALA A 241 2.82 -16.61 12.03
N TYR A 242 1.71 -15.98 11.62
CA TYR A 242 0.36 -16.43 11.93
C TYR A 242 -0.36 -16.76 10.63
N ILE A 243 -0.85 -18.01 10.51
CA ILE A 243 -1.58 -18.47 9.34
C ILE A 243 -3.04 -18.67 9.71
N ALA A 244 -3.92 -17.81 9.20
CA ALA A 244 -5.35 -17.91 9.41
C ALA A 244 -5.94 -19.13 8.69
N GLY A 245 -6.95 -19.76 9.31
CA GLY A 245 -7.67 -20.86 8.68
C GLY A 245 -7.71 -22.17 9.49
N PHE A 246 -7.22 -22.18 10.73
CA PHE A 246 -7.23 -23.39 11.58
C PHE A 246 -8.63 -24.02 11.75
N THR A 247 -9.68 -23.21 11.75
CA THR A 247 -11.08 -23.66 11.87
C THR A 247 -11.78 -23.83 10.51
N ALA A 248 -11.08 -23.64 9.40
CA ALA A 248 -11.65 -23.84 8.10
C ALA A 248 -12.02 -25.33 7.89
N PRO A 249 -13.14 -25.65 7.22
CA PRO A 249 -13.44 -27.03 6.85
C PRO A 249 -12.32 -27.59 5.98
N GLU A 250 -12.03 -28.89 6.12
CA GLU A 250 -11.05 -29.58 5.27
C GLU A 250 -11.35 -29.24 3.80
N GLY A 251 -10.34 -28.69 3.15
CA GLY A 251 -10.52 -28.11 1.83
C GLY A 251 -10.82 -29.16 0.77
N LYS A 252 -11.65 -28.79 -0.17
CA LYS A 252 -11.66 -29.49 -1.45
C LYS A 252 -10.31 -29.24 -2.10
N GLN A 253 -9.56 -30.31 -2.27
CA GLN A 253 -8.35 -30.30 -3.09
C GLN A 253 -8.67 -29.98 -4.54
#